data_765ac521d7080309fec1c32278ded276
#
_entry.id   765ac521d7080309fec1c32278ded276
#
_cell.length_a   1.000
_cell.length_b   1.000
_cell.length_c   1.000
_cell.angle_alpha   90.00
_cell.angle_beta   90.00
_cell.angle_gamma   90.00
#
_symmetry.space_group_name_H-M   'P 1'
#
loop_
_entity.id
_entity.type
_entity.pdbx_description
1 polymer ?
#
loop_
_entity_poly.entity_id
_entity_poly.type
_entity_poly.pdbx_seq_one_letter_code
_entity_poly.pdbx_strand_id
1 'polypeptide(L)'
;MKTLLFPFAGALALAACSPSKVEFQIDNPTDAPLALSIDGKDLPVAAQGSRPISLAVGEHRLHTDKLGDVRFIVYVDGRGGLINPTLSEYVIAREVYVTDESKLKNFGVGNKGIELGGVDFEGPFEKSHDLFIDKTWTYGVREPFPKEKVVAHVDASGGQIVAKVFTATDFIAYVEEGMGEPGAFKREQPAGYVAPAFSLEPAPASLPALVPAFEAHAAPLREVYARWLKATTADEQKALRKQDFAAQMAF
;
A
#
# COMPACT_ATOMS: atom_id res chain seq x y z
N MET A 1 -37.55 -5.36 64.00
CA MET A 1 -36.59 -4.83 63.03
C MET A 1 -36.08 -5.99 62.21
N LYS A 2 -36.50 -6.08 60.90
CA LYS A 2 -36.02 -7.11 59.96
C LYS A 2 -35.10 -6.43 58.98
N THR A 3 -33.82 -6.78 59.01
CA THR A 3 -32.76 -6.28 58.14
C THR A 3 -32.76 -7.09 56.84
N LEU A 4 -33.13 -6.49 55.73
CA LEU A 4 -33.00 -7.08 54.40
C LEU A 4 -31.57 -6.83 53.88
N LEU A 5 -30.79 -7.91 53.71
CA LEU A 5 -29.53 -7.90 52.96
C LEU A 5 -29.84 -8.03 51.46
N PHE A 6 -29.53 -7.01 50.66
CA PHE A 6 -29.49 -7.10 49.19
C PHE A 6 -28.12 -7.63 48.75
N PRO A 7 -28.06 -8.70 47.93
CA PRO A 7 -26.80 -9.09 47.32
C PRO A 7 -26.51 -8.14 46.13
N PHE A 8 -25.40 -7.41 46.21
CA PHE A 8 -24.85 -6.62 45.11
C PHE A 8 -24.22 -7.59 44.10
N ALA A 9 -24.96 -7.94 43.07
CA ALA A 9 -24.42 -8.66 41.89
C ALA A 9 -23.57 -7.68 41.10
N GLY A 10 -22.27 -7.68 41.34
CA GLY A 10 -21.30 -6.95 40.50
C GLY A 10 -21.26 -7.56 39.10
N ALA A 11 -21.88 -6.91 38.13
CA ALA A 11 -21.69 -7.23 36.74
C ALA A 11 -20.25 -6.80 36.33
N LEU A 12 -19.34 -7.79 36.25
CA LEU A 12 -18.06 -7.58 35.53
C LEU A 12 -18.40 -7.31 34.08
N ALA A 13 -18.39 -6.04 33.69
CA ALA A 13 -18.33 -5.64 32.30
C ALA A 13 -16.95 -6.09 31.78
N LEU A 14 -16.91 -7.21 31.08
CA LEU A 14 -15.79 -7.56 30.19
C LEU A 14 -15.75 -6.49 29.13
N ALA A 15 -14.88 -5.51 29.29
CA ALA A 15 -14.50 -4.60 28.23
C ALA A 15 -13.85 -5.48 27.14
N ALA A 16 -14.65 -5.92 26.18
CA ALA A 16 -14.15 -6.55 24.97
C ALA A 16 -13.29 -5.48 24.27
N CYS A 17 -11.97 -5.59 24.39
CA CYS A 17 -11.04 -4.84 23.55
C CYS A 17 -11.41 -5.18 22.10
N SER A 18 -12.04 -4.23 21.41
CA SER A 18 -12.25 -4.39 19.98
C SER A 18 -10.89 -4.59 19.33
N PRO A 19 -10.73 -5.58 18.44
CA PRO A 19 -9.46 -5.79 17.77
C PRO A 19 -9.05 -4.51 17.03
N SER A 20 -7.76 -4.19 17.06
CA SER A 20 -7.21 -3.06 16.30
C SER A 20 -7.60 -3.23 14.84
N LYS A 21 -7.98 -2.14 14.20
CA LYS A 21 -8.35 -2.13 12.78
C LYS A 21 -7.39 -1.26 12.00
N VAL A 22 -7.18 -1.64 10.75
CA VAL A 22 -6.33 -0.91 9.80
C VAL A 22 -7.19 -0.49 8.61
N GLU A 23 -7.05 0.77 8.21
CA GLU A 23 -7.83 1.35 7.12
C GLU A 23 -7.17 1.10 5.78
N PHE A 24 -7.96 0.59 4.83
CA PHE A 24 -7.56 0.40 3.44
C PHE A 24 -8.55 1.08 2.51
N GLN A 25 -8.13 1.29 1.28
CA GLN A 25 -8.98 1.72 0.18
C GLN A 25 -8.90 0.68 -0.93
N ILE A 26 -10.02 0.08 -1.31
CA ILE A 26 -10.11 -0.75 -2.52
C ILE A 26 -10.35 0.21 -3.67
N ASP A 27 -9.55 0.15 -4.74
CA ASP A 27 -9.73 0.98 -5.92
C ASP A 27 -9.93 0.15 -7.18
N ASN A 28 -10.78 0.65 -8.06
CA ASN A 28 -11.06 0.08 -9.36
C ASN A 28 -10.87 1.15 -10.44
N PRO A 29 -9.70 1.23 -11.09
CA PRO A 29 -9.44 2.21 -12.14
C PRO A 29 -10.00 1.79 -13.51
N THR A 30 -10.68 0.64 -13.61
CA THR A 30 -11.22 0.14 -14.89
C THR A 30 -12.61 0.70 -15.20
N ASP A 31 -13.01 0.58 -16.47
CA ASP A 31 -14.33 1.04 -16.94
C ASP A 31 -15.48 0.06 -16.62
N ALA A 32 -15.19 -1.08 -16.00
CA ALA A 32 -16.19 -2.05 -15.59
C ALA A 32 -16.29 -2.15 -14.06
N PRO A 33 -17.48 -2.41 -13.51
CA PRO A 33 -17.61 -2.70 -12.08
C PRO A 33 -16.77 -3.91 -11.67
N LEU A 34 -16.16 -3.84 -10.50
CA LEU A 34 -15.36 -4.91 -9.92
C LEU A 34 -16.17 -5.64 -8.85
N ALA A 35 -16.34 -6.95 -9.04
CA ALA A 35 -16.86 -7.83 -8.01
C ALA A 35 -15.68 -8.43 -7.22
N LEU A 36 -15.72 -8.26 -5.90
CA LEU A 36 -14.78 -8.92 -5.00
C LEU A 36 -15.44 -9.21 -3.66
N SER A 37 -14.88 -10.15 -2.92
CA SER A 37 -15.23 -10.35 -1.52
C SER A 37 -13.99 -10.41 -0.65
N ILE A 38 -14.15 -10.02 0.62
CA ILE A 38 -13.15 -10.23 1.67
C ILE A 38 -13.83 -10.94 2.82
N ASP A 39 -13.27 -12.08 3.23
CA ASP A 39 -13.83 -12.96 4.27
C ASP A 39 -15.28 -13.37 4.00
N GLY A 40 -15.60 -13.62 2.72
CA GLY A 40 -16.94 -13.98 2.27
C GLY A 40 -17.96 -12.84 2.27
N LYS A 41 -17.54 -11.61 2.56
CA LYS A 41 -18.39 -10.42 2.46
C LYS A 41 -18.18 -9.73 1.11
N ASP A 42 -19.25 -9.59 0.35
CA ASP A 42 -19.23 -8.90 -0.93
C ASP A 42 -18.95 -7.40 -0.77
N LEU A 43 -18.01 -6.92 -1.55
CA LEU A 43 -17.51 -5.54 -1.53
C LEU A 43 -17.41 -5.00 -2.97
N PRO A 44 -18.54 -4.85 -3.70
CA PRO A 44 -18.49 -4.35 -5.07
C PRO A 44 -17.93 -2.93 -5.12
N VAL A 45 -17.12 -2.66 -6.14
CA VAL A 45 -16.55 -1.34 -6.42
C VAL A 45 -16.98 -0.91 -7.82
N ALA A 46 -17.59 0.27 -7.93
CA ALA A 46 -18.00 0.80 -9.21
C ALA A 46 -16.82 0.98 -10.17
N ALA A 47 -17.10 1.04 -11.48
CA ALA A 47 -16.13 1.46 -12.47
C ALA A 47 -15.53 2.80 -12.09
N GLN A 48 -14.22 2.95 -12.25
CA GLN A 48 -13.45 4.16 -11.89
C GLN A 48 -13.75 4.70 -10.47
N GLY A 49 -14.04 3.77 -9.54
CA GLY A 49 -14.45 4.07 -8.18
C GLY A 49 -13.52 3.52 -7.13
N SER A 50 -13.71 4.00 -5.90
CA SER A 50 -13.00 3.50 -4.72
C SER A 50 -13.98 3.18 -3.60
N ARG A 51 -13.56 2.30 -2.71
CA ARG A 51 -14.32 1.92 -1.51
C ARG A 51 -13.39 1.84 -0.30
N PRO A 52 -13.63 2.66 0.75
CA PRO A 52 -12.90 2.49 2.01
C PRO A 52 -13.36 1.23 2.74
N ILE A 53 -12.41 0.57 3.40
CA ILE A 53 -12.66 -0.61 4.21
C ILE A 53 -11.75 -0.61 5.44
N SER A 54 -12.27 -1.07 6.56
CA SER A 54 -11.55 -1.23 7.81
C SER A 54 -11.46 -2.72 8.14
N LEU A 55 -10.24 -3.27 8.16
CA LEU A 55 -9.97 -4.67 8.41
C LEU A 55 -9.40 -4.87 9.82
N ALA A 56 -9.84 -5.90 10.51
CA ALA A 56 -9.26 -6.29 11.77
C ALA A 56 -7.81 -6.78 11.57
N VAL A 57 -7.01 -6.73 12.63
CA VAL A 57 -5.69 -7.37 12.61
C VAL A 57 -5.87 -8.89 12.55
N GLY A 58 -5.12 -9.55 11.68
CA GLY A 58 -5.16 -11.00 11.51
C GLY A 58 -5.16 -11.46 10.06
N GLU A 59 -5.48 -12.73 9.85
CA GLU A 59 -5.60 -13.33 8.53
C GLU A 59 -6.93 -12.94 7.87
N HIS A 60 -6.86 -12.66 6.58
CA HIS A 60 -7.99 -12.37 5.71
C HIS A 60 -7.88 -13.13 4.40
N ARG A 61 -9.01 -13.27 3.69
CA ARG A 61 -9.08 -13.85 2.35
C ARG A 61 -9.81 -12.90 1.42
N LEU A 62 -9.12 -12.49 0.38
CA LEU A 62 -9.69 -11.75 -0.74
C LEU A 62 -10.00 -12.74 -1.86
N HIS A 63 -11.15 -12.60 -2.49
CA HIS A 63 -11.53 -13.35 -3.68
C HIS A 63 -11.98 -12.42 -4.79
N THR A 64 -11.50 -12.68 -6.01
CA THR A 64 -12.02 -12.12 -7.26
C THR A 64 -11.97 -13.17 -8.35
N ASP A 65 -12.79 -13.03 -9.40
CA ASP A 65 -12.75 -13.98 -10.55
C ASP A 65 -11.36 -14.00 -11.22
N LYS A 66 -10.66 -12.86 -11.26
CA LYS A 66 -9.33 -12.74 -11.88
C LYS A 66 -8.22 -13.38 -11.05
N LEU A 67 -8.24 -13.19 -9.73
CA LEU A 67 -7.13 -13.56 -8.84
C LEU A 67 -7.38 -14.89 -8.12
N GLY A 68 -8.64 -15.39 -8.10
CA GLY A 68 -9.03 -16.48 -7.22
C GLY A 68 -8.95 -16.08 -5.75
N ASP A 69 -8.64 -17.05 -4.89
CA ASP A 69 -8.50 -16.83 -3.44
C ASP A 69 -7.09 -16.42 -3.09
N VAL A 70 -6.97 -15.24 -2.48
CA VAL A 70 -5.70 -14.69 -2.01
C VAL A 70 -5.73 -14.53 -0.49
N ARG A 71 -4.88 -15.25 0.21
CA ARG A 71 -4.68 -15.09 1.66
C ARG A 71 -3.70 -13.94 1.94
N PHE A 72 -4.04 -13.08 2.89
CA PHE A 72 -3.17 -12.01 3.34
C PHE A 72 -3.29 -11.75 4.84
N ILE A 73 -2.34 -11.03 5.41
CA ILE A 73 -2.28 -10.70 6.83
C ILE A 73 -2.31 -9.19 7.02
N VAL A 74 -3.22 -8.73 7.87
CA VAL A 74 -3.25 -7.34 8.37
C VAL A 74 -2.49 -7.27 9.69
N TYR A 75 -1.44 -6.47 9.72
CA TYR A 75 -0.59 -6.28 10.89
C TYR A 75 -1.10 -5.15 11.79
N VAL A 76 -0.89 -5.29 13.09
CA VAL A 76 -1.28 -4.29 14.11
C VAL A 76 -0.59 -2.94 13.90
N ASP A 77 0.64 -2.96 13.39
CA ASP A 77 1.42 -1.75 13.09
C ASP A 77 1.27 -1.34 11.61
N GLY A 78 0.33 -1.94 10.87
CA GLY A 78 0.09 -1.66 9.47
C GLY A 78 -0.43 -0.25 9.25
N ARG A 79 0.11 0.44 8.23
CA ARG A 79 -0.34 1.79 7.83
C ARG A 79 -1.61 1.75 7.00
N GLY A 80 -2.05 0.55 6.59
CA GLY A 80 -3.05 0.38 5.56
C GLY A 80 -2.49 0.73 4.18
N GLY A 81 -3.36 1.06 3.26
CA GLY A 81 -2.95 1.37 1.90
C GLY A 81 -4.04 1.13 0.89
N LEU A 82 -3.61 0.84 -0.35
CA LEU A 82 -4.49 0.54 -1.45
C LEU A 82 -4.56 -0.98 -1.64
N ILE A 83 -5.76 -1.49 -1.80
CA ILE A 83 -6.00 -2.84 -2.32
C ILE A 83 -6.34 -2.66 -3.80
N ASN A 84 -5.51 -3.26 -4.67
CA ASN A 84 -5.55 -3.17 -6.12
C ASN A 84 -5.90 -4.53 -6.77
N PRO A 85 -7.14 -4.98 -6.72
CA PRO A 85 -7.51 -6.32 -7.22
C PRO A 85 -7.41 -6.46 -8.73
N THR A 86 -7.33 -5.36 -9.44
CA THR A 86 -7.16 -5.33 -10.90
C THR A 86 -5.70 -5.47 -11.33
N LEU A 87 -4.74 -5.34 -10.41
CA LEU A 87 -3.31 -5.25 -10.67
C LEU A 87 -2.96 -4.14 -11.67
N SER A 88 -3.73 -3.07 -11.63
CA SER A 88 -3.47 -1.89 -12.46
C SER A 88 -2.25 -1.12 -11.95
N GLU A 89 -1.62 -0.37 -12.83
CA GLU A 89 -0.49 0.48 -12.45
C GLU A 89 -0.96 1.74 -11.73
N TYR A 90 -0.31 2.03 -10.60
CA TYR A 90 -0.45 3.27 -9.82
C TYR A 90 0.88 3.98 -9.75
N VAL A 91 0.84 5.30 -9.70
CA VAL A 91 2.02 6.15 -9.54
C VAL A 91 1.90 6.97 -8.28
N ILE A 92 2.93 6.94 -7.44
CA ILE A 92 3.07 7.81 -6.29
C ILE A 92 4.01 8.94 -6.70
N ALA A 93 3.47 10.16 -6.80
CA ALA A 93 4.23 11.36 -7.08
C ALA A 93 4.44 12.17 -5.80
N ARG A 94 5.62 12.79 -5.67
CA ARG A 94 5.97 13.65 -4.53
C ARG A 94 6.16 15.07 -4.99
N GLU A 95 5.60 16.00 -4.23
CA GLU A 95 5.74 17.44 -4.44
C GLU A 95 6.35 18.09 -3.21
N VAL A 96 7.14 19.13 -3.44
CA VAL A 96 7.75 19.94 -2.39
C VAL A 96 7.05 21.28 -2.32
N TYR A 97 6.38 21.54 -1.21
CA TYR A 97 5.78 22.84 -0.93
C TYR A 97 6.70 23.60 0.02
N VAL A 98 7.11 24.79 -0.37
CA VAL A 98 8.03 25.65 0.39
C VAL A 98 7.41 27.01 0.68
N THR A 99 7.88 27.65 1.74
CA THR A 99 7.49 29.03 2.10
C THR A 99 8.03 30.05 1.13
N ASP A 100 9.19 29.76 0.53
CA ASP A 100 9.83 30.53 -0.54
C ASP A 100 10.77 29.61 -1.35
N GLU A 101 11.03 29.93 -2.61
CA GLU A 101 11.81 29.09 -3.52
C GLU A 101 13.24 28.81 -3.04
N SER A 102 13.84 29.70 -2.24
CA SER A 102 15.19 29.47 -1.70
C SER A 102 15.28 28.26 -0.78
N LYS A 103 14.14 27.78 -0.28
CA LYS A 103 14.04 26.60 0.60
C LYS A 103 14.04 25.28 -0.17
N LEU A 104 13.78 25.27 -1.47
CA LEU A 104 13.78 24.04 -2.28
C LEU A 104 15.07 23.23 -2.13
N LYS A 105 16.22 23.89 -2.00
CA LYS A 105 17.53 23.25 -1.79
C LYS A 105 17.61 22.40 -0.52
N ASN A 106 16.71 22.60 0.44
CA ASN A 106 16.66 21.84 1.69
C ASN A 106 15.99 20.47 1.52
N PHE A 107 15.40 20.21 0.35
CA PHE A 107 14.64 18.99 0.07
C PHE A 107 15.34 18.20 -1.04
N GLY A 108 15.93 17.07 -0.64
CA GLY A 108 16.45 16.06 -1.58
C GLY A 108 15.34 15.10 -1.98
N VAL A 109 14.50 15.48 -2.94
CA VAL A 109 13.54 14.52 -3.51
C VAL A 109 14.29 13.71 -4.55
N GLY A 110 14.49 12.41 -4.29
CA GLY A 110 15.19 11.52 -5.24
C GLY A 110 14.47 11.53 -6.59
N ASN A 111 15.22 11.82 -7.66
CA ASN A 111 14.69 11.80 -9.01
C ASN A 111 14.80 10.35 -9.52
N LYS A 112 13.76 9.54 -9.31
CA LYS A 112 13.62 8.22 -9.93
C LYS A 112 12.60 8.36 -11.04
N GLY A 113 13.04 8.38 -12.30
CA GLY A 113 12.15 8.26 -13.43
C GLY A 113 11.37 6.93 -13.39
N ILE A 114 10.21 6.94 -14.01
CA ILE A 114 9.39 5.74 -14.25
C ILE A 114 9.08 5.65 -15.74
N GLU A 115 8.97 4.44 -16.25
CA GLU A 115 8.34 4.19 -17.53
C GLU A 115 6.86 3.88 -17.32
N LEU A 116 5.97 4.55 -18.02
CA LEU A 116 4.54 4.27 -18.00
C LEU A 116 4.01 4.31 -19.45
N GLY A 117 3.37 3.22 -19.85
CA GLY A 117 2.83 3.15 -21.22
C GLY A 117 3.87 3.21 -22.34
N GLY A 118 5.13 2.85 -22.08
CA GLY A 118 6.24 2.95 -23.01
C GLY A 118 6.82 4.36 -23.14
N VAL A 119 6.45 5.28 -22.26
CA VAL A 119 6.96 6.65 -22.18
C VAL A 119 7.69 6.83 -20.86
N ASP A 120 8.88 7.43 -20.90
CA ASP A 120 9.66 7.73 -19.71
C ASP A 120 9.24 9.06 -19.09
N PHE A 121 9.03 9.06 -17.79
CA PHE A 121 8.73 10.25 -16.99
C PHE A 121 9.86 10.48 -16.00
N GLU A 122 10.47 11.65 -16.06
CA GLU A 122 11.47 12.08 -15.08
C GLU A 122 10.81 12.80 -13.92
N GLY A 123 11.17 12.42 -12.68
CA GLY A 123 10.61 13.04 -11.50
C GLY A 123 10.72 12.16 -10.25
N PRO A 124 10.23 12.65 -9.11
CA PRO A 124 10.19 11.90 -7.86
C PRO A 124 8.98 10.94 -7.86
N PHE A 125 8.97 10.04 -8.82
CA PHE A 125 7.88 9.12 -9.08
C PHE A 125 8.25 7.69 -8.68
N GLU A 126 7.25 6.94 -8.24
CA GLU A 126 7.34 5.54 -7.88
C GLU A 126 6.12 4.81 -8.46
N LYS A 127 6.35 3.72 -9.18
CA LYS A 127 5.29 2.95 -9.82
C LYS A 127 5.10 1.61 -9.11
N SER A 128 3.85 1.18 -8.91
CA SER A 128 3.52 -0.16 -8.43
C SER A 128 2.24 -0.67 -9.10
N HIS A 129 2.18 -1.99 -9.30
CA HIS A 129 0.98 -2.74 -9.69
C HIS A 129 0.66 -3.84 -8.68
N ASP A 130 1.27 -3.79 -7.50
CA ASP A 130 1.05 -4.76 -6.44
C ASP A 130 -0.41 -4.80 -6.01
N LEU A 131 -0.85 -5.98 -5.58
CA LEU A 131 -2.19 -6.16 -5.00
C LEU A 131 -2.39 -5.30 -3.74
N PHE A 132 -1.35 -5.15 -2.92
CA PHE A 132 -1.34 -4.31 -1.72
C PHE A 132 -0.24 -3.28 -1.86
N ILE A 133 -0.62 -2.01 -1.94
CA ILE A 133 0.29 -0.86 -2.03
C ILE A 133 0.25 -0.13 -0.70
N ASP A 134 1.36 -0.16 0.03
CA ASP A 134 1.48 0.44 1.35
C ASP A 134 1.27 1.96 1.31
N LYS A 135 0.54 2.49 2.28
CA LYS A 135 0.25 3.92 2.37
C LYS A 135 1.53 4.72 2.67
N THR A 136 2.06 5.35 1.63
CA THR A 136 3.20 6.27 1.69
C THR A 136 2.85 7.67 1.18
N TRP A 137 1.57 7.94 0.99
CA TRP A 137 1.03 9.18 0.43
C TRP A 137 0.18 9.94 1.44
N THR A 138 0.05 11.23 1.18
CA THR A 138 -0.81 12.16 1.91
C THR A 138 -2.20 12.22 1.29
N TYR A 139 -2.27 12.23 -0.06
CA TYR A 139 -3.49 12.33 -0.85
C TYR A 139 -3.80 11.01 -1.54
N GLY A 140 -5.02 10.51 -1.35
CA GLY A 140 -5.50 9.26 -1.94
C GLY A 140 -5.80 9.37 -3.43
N VAL A 141 -6.17 8.22 -4.04
CA VAL A 141 -6.37 8.12 -5.50
C VAL A 141 -7.39 9.13 -6.01
N ARG A 142 -8.52 9.28 -5.30
CA ARG A 142 -9.63 10.15 -5.73
C ARG A 142 -9.62 11.54 -5.09
N GLU A 143 -8.58 11.85 -4.31
CA GLU A 143 -8.42 13.17 -3.70
C GLU A 143 -7.70 14.11 -4.66
N PRO A 144 -8.14 15.38 -4.80
CA PRO A 144 -7.42 16.34 -5.63
C PRO A 144 -6.03 16.63 -5.04
N PHE A 145 -5.02 16.77 -5.91
CA PHE A 145 -3.70 17.20 -5.48
C PHE A 145 -3.65 18.72 -5.53
N PRO A 146 -3.48 19.40 -4.41
CA PRO A 146 -3.55 20.86 -4.40
C PRO A 146 -2.37 21.46 -5.16
N LYS A 147 -2.63 22.42 -6.07
CA LYS A 147 -1.60 23.18 -6.79
C LYS A 147 -0.82 24.10 -5.84
N GLU A 148 -1.51 24.58 -4.82
CA GLU A 148 -0.94 25.44 -3.77
C GLU A 148 -1.35 24.89 -2.41
N LYS A 149 -0.43 24.88 -1.47
CA LYS A 149 -0.69 24.49 -0.09
C LYS A 149 -0.17 25.54 0.87
N VAL A 150 -1.06 26.08 1.69
CA VAL A 150 -0.65 26.91 2.82
C VAL A 150 0.03 25.98 3.84
N VAL A 151 1.33 26.14 4.00
CA VAL A 151 2.10 25.38 4.98
C VAL A 151 2.01 26.12 6.30
N ALA A 152 1.08 25.69 7.16
CA ALA A 152 0.80 26.35 8.43
C ALA A 152 1.90 26.12 9.49
N HIS A 153 2.59 24.98 9.41
CA HIS A 153 3.68 24.63 10.32
C HIS A 153 4.84 24.06 9.51
N VAL A 154 5.89 24.85 9.35
CA VAL A 154 7.14 24.40 8.76
C VAL A 154 8.19 24.28 9.87
N ASP A 155 8.97 23.23 9.80
CA ASP A 155 10.18 23.10 10.59
C ASP A 155 11.30 24.01 10.04
N ALA A 156 12.51 23.84 10.53
CA ALA A 156 13.68 24.62 10.08
C ALA A 156 13.98 24.43 8.58
N SER A 157 13.44 23.40 7.91
CA SER A 157 13.62 23.18 6.47
C SER A 157 12.89 24.22 5.61
N GLY A 158 11.84 24.82 6.13
CA GLY A 158 11.04 25.83 5.45
C GLY A 158 10.04 25.28 4.46
N GLY A 159 9.69 23.98 4.56
CA GLY A 159 8.73 23.37 3.65
C GLY A 159 8.26 21.98 4.07
N GLN A 160 7.59 21.31 3.16
CA GLN A 160 7.01 20.00 3.38
C GLN A 160 7.01 19.19 2.07
N ILE A 161 7.40 17.91 2.15
CA ILE A 161 7.17 16.94 1.06
C ILE A 161 5.80 16.32 1.28
N VAL A 162 4.97 16.31 0.25
CA VAL A 162 3.70 15.61 0.22
C VAL A 162 3.67 14.65 -0.95
N ALA A 163 2.93 13.57 -0.82
CA ALA A 163 2.79 12.58 -1.87
C ALA A 163 1.32 12.34 -2.18
N LYS A 164 1.04 12.06 -3.45
CA LYS A 164 -0.26 11.59 -3.93
C LYS A 164 -0.10 10.28 -4.67
N VAL A 165 -1.03 9.36 -4.46
CA VAL A 165 -1.19 8.18 -5.32
C VAL A 165 -2.18 8.49 -6.43
N PHE A 166 -1.81 8.16 -7.66
CA PHE A 166 -2.60 8.35 -8.86
C PHE A 166 -2.87 6.99 -9.52
N THR A 167 -4.00 6.87 -10.23
CA THR A 167 -4.09 5.88 -11.31
C THR A 167 -3.15 6.28 -12.44
N ALA A 168 -2.76 5.34 -13.32
CA ALA A 168 -1.94 5.66 -14.48
C ALA A 168 -2.56 6.78 -15.33
N THR A 169 -3.87 6.73 -15.58
CA THR A 169 -4.62 7.73 -16.35
C THR A 169 -4.58 9.12 -15.70
N ASP A 170 -4.86 9.18 -14.38
CA ASP A 170 -4.86 10.45 -13.67
C ASP A 170 -3.45 11.05 -13.56
N PHE A 171 -2.42 10.22 -13.46
CA PHE A 171 -1.03 10.68 -13.47
C PHE A 171 -0.63 11.30 -14.81
N ILE A 172 -0.97 10.64 -15.91
CA ILE A 172 -0.73 11.18 -17.26
C ILE A 172 -1.41 12.55 -17.41
N ALA A 173 -2.69 12.64 -17.04
CA ALA A 173 -3.42 13.91 -17.09
C ALA A 173 -2.78 14.99 -16.22
N TYR A 174 -2.31 14.64 -15.03
CA TYR A 174 -1.62 15.55 -14.12
C TYR A 174 -0.32 16.10 -14.74
N VAL A 175 0.51 15.23 -15.34
CA VAL A 175 1.76 15.65 -15.98
C VAL A 175 1.48 16.53 -17.21
N GLU A 176 0.56 16.12 -18.09
CA GLU A 176 0.17 16.89 -19.27
C GLU A 176 -0.36 18.29 -18.90
N GLU A 177 -1.16 18.38 -17.83
CA GLU A 177 -1.63 19.69 -17.31
C GLU A 177 -0.47 20.53 -16.81
N GLY A 178 0.48 19.93 -16.05
CA GLY A 178 1.67 20.62 -15.55
C GLY A 178 2.58 21.15 -16.65
N MET A 179 2.70 20.43 -17.77
CA MET A 179 3.48 20.84 -18.94
C MET A 179 2.72 21.83 -19.83
N GLY A 180 1.40 21.95 -19.69
CA GLY A 180 0.55 22.70 -20.61
C GLY A 180 0.43 22.05 -22.00
N GLU A 181 0.66 20.74 -22.10
CA GLU A 181 0.68 19.98 -23.35
C GLU A 181 -0.31 18.80 -23.37
N PRO A 182 -1.61 19.04 -23.47
CA PRO A 182 -2.61 17.98 -23.52
C PRO A 182 -2.36 17.03 -24.68
N GLY A 183 -2.41 15.71 -24.41
CA GLY A 183 -2.19 14.65 -25.39
C GLY A 183 -0.73 14.41 -25.76
N ALA A 184 0.24 14.99 -25.04
CA ALA A 184 1.67 14.73 -25.22
C ALA A 184 1.99 13.24 -25.06
N PHE A 185 1.49 12.61 -24.03
CA PHE A 185 1.70 11.19 -23.78
C PHE A 185 1.33 10.31 -24.98
N LYS A 186 0.16 10.53 -25.57
CA LYS A 186 -0.29 9.73 -26.70
C LYS A 186 0.56 9.95 -27.95
N ARG A 187 1.15 11.13 -28.12
CA ARG A 187 2.07 11.43 -29.23
C ARG A 187 3.43 10.74 -29.07
N GLU A 188 3.89 10.62 -27.82
CA GLU A 188 5.17 10.01 -27.48
C GLU A 188 5.09 8.50 -27.33
N GLN A 189 3.89 7.95 -27.07
CA GLN A 189 3.70 6.53 -26.92
C GLN A 189 4.13 5.77 -28.18
N PRO A 190 4.97 4.72 -28.05
CA PRO A 190 5.41 3.92 -29.18
C PRO A 190 4.24 3.33 -29.96
N ALA A 191 4.34 3.37 -31.29
CA ALA A 191 3.32 2.77 -32.16
C ALA A 191 3.21 1.25 -31.87
N GLY A 192 1.98 0.78 -31.65
CA GLY A 192 1.72 -0.63 -31.34
C GLY A 192 2.03 -1.03 -29.89
N TYR A 193 2.21 -0.07 -28.98
CA TYR A 193 2.36 -0.38 -27.56
C TYR A 193 1.20 -1.24 -27.07
N VAL A 194 1.55 -2.31 -26.38
CA VAL A 194 0.61 -3.21 -25.69
C VAL A 194 0.90 -3.14 -24.19
N ALA A 195 -0.10 -2.75 -23.42
CA ALA A 195 0.04 -2.71 -21.97
C ALA A 195 0.37 -4.11 -21.40
N PRO A 196 1.33 -4.21 -20.48
CA PRO A 196 1.66 -5.47 -19.85
C PRO A 196 0.46 -6.01 -19.06
N ALA A 197 0.25 -7.32 -19.14
CA ALA A 197 -0.72 -8.01 -18.28
C ALA A 197 0.01 -8.48 -17.02
N PHE A 198 -0.44 -7.97 -15.88
CA PHE A 198 0.11 -8.39 -14.59
C PHE A 198 -0.71 -9.54 -13.99
N SER A 199 -0.01 -10.46 -13.34
CA SER A 199 -0.57 -11.56 -12.57
C SER A 199 0.11 -11.63 -11.20
N LEU A 200 -0.58 -12.22 -10.22
CA LEU A 200 0.06 -12.52 -8.94
C LEU A 200 1.02 -13.68 -9.12
N GLU A 201 2.26 -13.45 -8.72
CA GLU A 201 3.22 -14.53 -8.59
C GLU A 201 3.09 -15.13 -7.18
N PRO A 202 3.02 -16.47 -7.07
CA PRO A 202 3.03 -17.11 -5.78
C PRO A 202 4.39 -16.86 -5.10
N ALA A 203 4.36 -16.63 -3.78
CA ALA A 203 5.60 -16.56 -3.01
C ALA A 203 6.44 -17.83 -3.25
N PRO A 204 7.75 -17.71 -3.50
CA PRO A 204 8.59 -18.88 -3.71
C PRO A 204 8.53 -19.81 -2.49
N ALA A 205 8.51 -21.11 -2.73
CA ALA A 205 8.45 -22.13 -1.66
C ALA A 205 9.71 -22.13 -0.76
N SER A 206 10.82 -21.59 -1.26
CA SER A 206 12.07 -21.45 -0.52
C SER A 206 12.86 -20.25 -1.05
N LEU A 207 13.74 -19.70 -0.22
CA LEU A 207 14.69 -18.69 -0.69
C LEU A 207 15.66 -19.31 -1.71
N PRO A 208 16.12 -18.52 -2.72
CA PRO A 208 17.10 -19.01 -3.70
C PRO A 208 18.38 -19.52 -3.03
N ALA A 209 19.05 -20.48 -3.67
CA ALA A 209 20.32 -20.97 -3.20
C ALA A 209 21.40 -19.88 -3.32
N LEU A 210 22.21 -19.77 -2.28
CA LEU A 210 23.38 -18.88 -2.27
C LEU A 210 24.64 -19.65 -2.68
N VAL A 211 25.73 -18.92 -2.92
CA VAL A 211 27.04 -19.54 -3.08
C VAL A 211 27.42 -20.29 -1.79
N PRO A 212 28.13 -21.44 -1.87
CA PRO A 212 28.35 -22.31 -0.72
C PRO A 212 28.97 -21.62 0.50
N ALA A 213 29.82 -20.61 0.29
CA ALA A 213 30.43 -19.86 1.38
C ALA A 213 29.43 -19.13 2.30
N PHE A 214 28.28 -18.77 1.77
CA PHE A 214 27.24 -18.05 2.51
C PHE A 214 26.06 -18.94 2.93
N GLU A 215 25.95 -20.15 2.39
CA GLU A 215 24.79 -21.02 2.63
C GLU A 215 24.64 -21.39 4.11
N ALA A 216 25.74 -21.63 4.82
CA ALA A 216 25.71 -21.94 6.25
C ALA A 216 25.13 -20.76 7.09
N HIS A 217 25.42 -19.53 6.69
CA HIS A 217 24.90 -18.32 7.36
C HIS A 217 23.45 -18.03 7.00
N ALA A 218 22.98 -18.51 5.84
CA ALA A 218 21.62 -18.33 5.38
C ALA A 218 20.61 -19.31 6.04
N ALA A 219 21.07 -20.36 6.71
CA ALA A 219 20.19 -21.36 7.32
C ALA A 219 19.12 -20.78 8.26
N PRO A 220 19.43 -19.83 9.18
CA PRO A 220 18.44 -19.21 10.03
C PRO A 220 17.38 -18.43 9.25
N LEU A 221 17.79 -17.73 8.18
CA LEU A 221 16.87 -16.98 7.31
C LEU A 221 15.90 -17.92 6.58
N ARG A 222 16.41 -19.06 6.08
CA ARG A 222 15.58 -20.08 5.41
C ARG A 222 14.56 -20.69 6.36
N GLU A 223 14.95 -20.96 7.59
CA GLU A 223 14.04 -21.49 8.62
C GLU A 223 12.93 -20.49 8.93
N VAL A 224 13.27 -19.24 9.18
CA VAL A 224 12.29 -18.17 9.45
C VAL A 224 11.36 -18.01 8.25
N TYR A 225 11.88 -17.97 7.03
CA TYR A 225 11.07 -17.85 5.81
C TYR A 225 10.08 -19.03 5.66
N ALA A 226 10.55 -20.27 5.86
CA ALA A 226 9.71 -21.45 5.76
C ALA A 226 8.56 -21.44 6.81
N ARG A 227 8.82 -20.92 8.01
CA ARG A 227 7.81 -20.73 9.05
C ARG A 227 6.87 -19.60 8.69
N TRP A 228 7.37 -18.52 8.12
CA TRP A 228 6.57 -17.38 7.69
C TRP A 228 5.53 -17.77 6.62
N LEU A 229 5.90 -18.62 5.66
CA LEU A 229 4.98 -19.14 4.64
C LEU A 229 3.82 -19.97 5.24
N LYS A 230 4.00 -20.51 6.45
CA LYS A 230 2.99 -21.34 7.16
C LYS A 230 2.24 -20.55 8.23
N ALA A 231 2.70 -19.37 8.58
CA ALA A 231 2.07 -18.56 9.63
C ALA A 231 0.66 -18.12 9.22
N THR A 232 -0.27 -18.21 10.15
CA THR A 232 -1.70 -17.92 9.89
C THR A 232 -2.24 -16.76 10.70
N THR A 233 -1.44 -16.19 11.62
CA THR A 233 -1.86 -15.07 12.46
C THR A 233 -0.90 -13.89 12.35
N ALA A 234 -1.41 -12.69 12.61
CA ALA A 234 -0.61 -11.47 12.61
C ALA A 234 0.49 -11.51 13.70
N ASP A 235 0.16 -12.03 14.89
CA ASP A 235 1.13 -12.09 16.00
C ASP A 235 2.28 -13.04 15.69
N GLU A 236 1.98 -14.19 15.09
CA GLU A 236 2.99 -15.15 14.65
C GLU A 236 3.91 -14.53 13.59
N GLN A 237 3.36 -13.87 12.58
CA GLN A 237 4.16 -13.21 11.56
C GLN A 237 4.96 -12.02 12.12
N LYS A 238 4.41 -11.27 13.06
CA LYS A 238 5.15 -10.20 13.75
C LYS A 238 6.35 -10.75 14.53
N ALA A 239 6.18 -11.89 15.20
CA ALA A 239 7.27 -12.56 15.89
C ALA A 239 8.35 -13.07 14.93
N LEU A 240 7.93 -13.64 13.79
CA LEU A 240 8.85 -14.10 12.75
C LEU A 240 9.63 -12.95 12.09
N ARG A 241 9.00 -11.78 11.84
CA ARG A 241 9.71 -10.59 11.36
C ARG A 241 10.83 -10.14 12.28
N LYS A 242 10.64 -10.22 13.60
CA LYS A 242 11.72 -9.91 14.56
C LYS A 242 12.86 -10.92 14.48
N GLN A 243 12.54 -12.21 14.29
CA GLN A 243 13.54 -13.26 14.10
C GLN A 243 14.28 -13.10 12.78
N ASP A 244 13.60 -12.75 11.70
CA ASP A 244 14.18 -12.47 10.40
C ASP A 244 15.18 -11.32 10.48
N PHE A 245 14.79 -10.21 11.09
CA PHE A 245 15.68 -9.07 11.31
C PHE A 245 16.93 -9.46 12.12
N ALA A 246 16.75 -10.22 13.21
CA ALA A 246 17.87 -10.68 14.01
C ALA A 246 18.81 -11.62 13.21
N ALA A 247 18.23 -12.49 12.36
CA ALA A 247 19.01 -13.38 11.49
C ALA A 247 19.76 -12.60 10.39
N GLN A 248 19.15 -11.57 9.81
CA GLN A 248 19.80 -10.67 8.85
C GLN A 248 20.97 -9.90 9.47
N MET A 249 20.82 -9.45 10.70
CA MET A 249 21.88 -8.74 11.42
C MET A 249 23.05 -9.65 11.85
N ALA A 250 22.83 -10.96 11.91
CA ALA A 250 23.84 -11.97 12.22
C ALA A 250 24.53 -12.56 10.97
N PHE A 251 24.00 -12.27 9.77
CA PHE A 251 24.54 -12.67 8.47
C PHE A 251 25.68 -11.77 8.02
#